data_ecc549a0397f79ef45c3e9b0b0e8876f
#
_entry.id   ecc549a0397f79ef45c3e9b0b0e8876f
#
_cell.length_a   1.000
_cell.length_b   1.000
_cell.length_c   1.000
_cell.angle_alpha   90.00
_cell.angle_beta   90.00
_cell.angle_gamma   90.00
#
_symmetry.space_group_name_H-M   'P 1'
#
loop_
_entity.id
_entity.type
_entity.pdbx_description
1 polymer ?
#
loop_
_entity_poly.entity_id
_entity_poly.type
_entity_poly.pdbx_seq_one_letter_code
_entity_poly.pdbx_strand_id
1 'polypeptide(L)'
;MASLWALGNLGWRKLAKRVWKEVQEDEIFGRAAELSYYFLLALFPFLIFLTSVIGVMLGSETSTRQTLFEYLARVMPSSAFQLIRTTMTEVSTASGGGKISFGILAALWAASNGMTAITGSLNKAYDLEETRAWWKQRLVAITLTMALSVLIISSLILVVAGGWIAEWLAAHFALGSTFPAAWKIIQWPVVLFCIMLAFALIYYFAPDTREQKWSWLTPGAAIGVALWLLVSIGFRVYLNFFDSYSATYGSLGAVIILMLWLYFTGAAVLIGGEINSEIEHAAAEHGEPDAKEKGEKAPGEKHGAVQAA
;
A
#
# COMPACT_ATOMS: atom_id res chain seq x y z
N MET A 1 4.74 -9.92 27.62
CA MET A 1 4.55 -9.37 26.26
C MET A 1 3.92 -10.45 25.42
N ALA A 2 2.60 -10.45 25.22
CA ALA A 2 1.99 -11.37 24.26
C ALA A 2 2.47 -10.93 22.87
N SER A 3 3.10 -11.81 22.16
CA SER A 3 3.45 -11.63 20.77
C SER A 3 2.14 -11.65 19.98
N LEU A 4 1.90 -10.70 19.06
CA LEU A 4 0.79 -10.75 18.11
C LEU A 4 0.71 -12.13 17.42
N TRP A 5 1.84 -12.80 17.26
CA TRP A 5 1.96 -14.17 16.75
C TRP A 5 1.39 -15.26 17.70
N ALA A 6 1.15 -14.93 18.97
CA ALA A 6 0.40 -15.81 19.86
C ALA A 6 -1.11 -15.80 19.59
N LEU A 7 -1.57 -15.07 18.57
CA LEU A 7 -2.97 -14.99 18.09
C LEU A 7 -3.97 -14.64 19.21
N GLY A 8 -3.55 -13.82 20.20
CA GLY A 8 -4.40 -13.51 21.34
C GLY A 8 -4.89 -14.76 22.10
N ASN A 9 -4.11 -15.85 22.14
CA ASN A 9 -4.47 -17.17 22.66
C ASN A 9 -5.62 -17.86 21.90
N LEU A 10 -5.99 -17.40 20.72
CA LEU A 10 -6.96 -18.07 19.85
C LEU A 10 -6.27 -19.11 18.96
N GLY A 11 -6.96 -20.22 18.74
CA GLY A 11 -6.55 -21.15 17.67
C GLY A 11 -6.95 -20.61 16.29
N TRP A 12 -6.19 -20.92 15.24
CA TRP A 12 -6.40 -20.46 13.86
C TRP A 12 -7.85 -20.61 13.35
N ARG A 13 -8.54 -21.69 13.74
CA ARG A 13 -9.94 -21.91 13.34
C ARG A 13 -10.90 -20.90 14.00
N LYS A 14 -10.67 -20.55 15.27
CA LYS A 14 -11.49 -19.55 15.96
C LYS A 14 -11.23 -18.16 15.41
N LEU A 15 -9.96 -17.81 15.20
CA LEU A 15 -9.56 -16.55 14.57
C LEU A 15 -10.21 -16.40 13.18
N ALA A 16 -10.09 -17.42 12.33
CA ALA A 16 -10.67 -17.35 10.99
C ALA A 16 -12.20 -17.17 11.01
N LYS A 17 -12.92 -17.80 11.98
CA LYS A 17 -14.37 -17.58 12.14
C LYS A 17 -14.70 -16.17 12.61
N ARG A 18 -13.93 -15.58 13.54
CA ARG A 18 -14.13 -14.22 14.02
C ARG A 18 -13.85 -13.23 12.88
N VAL A 19 -12.71 -13.34 12.23
CA VAL A 19 -12.36 -12.49 11.08
C VAL A 19 -13.42 -12.57 9.98
N TRP A 20 -13.93 -13.77 9.66
CA TRP A 20 -14.98 -13.90 8.65
C TRP A 20 -16.28 -13.21 9.05
N LYS A 21 -16.64 -13.26 10.33
CA LYS A 21 -17.80 -12.57 10.87
C LYS A 21 -17.64 -11.05 10.76
N GLU A 22 -16.51 -10.49 11.22
CA GLU A 22 -16.22 -9.05 11.15
C GLU A 22 -16.11 -8.58 9.69
N VAL A 23 -15.50 -9.35 8.78
CA VAL A 23 -15.48 -9.07 7.34
C VAL A 23 -16.88 -8.84 6.77
N GLN A 24 -17.90 -9.57 7.29
CA GLN A 24 -19.28 -9.38 6.86
C GLN A 24 -19.96 -8.23 7.60
N GLU A 25 -19.77 -8.10 8.92
CA GLU A 25 -20.38 -7.04 9.73
C GLU A 25 -19.87 -5.66 9.34
N ASP A 26 -18.59 -5.54 9.01
CA ASP A 26 -17.96 -4.29 8.58
C ASP A 26 -18.04 -4.03 7.08
N GLU A 27 -18.76 -4.91 6.36
CA GLU A 27 -18.96 -4.77 4.91
C GLU A 27 -17.64 -4.59 4.13
N ILE A 28 -16.59 -5.34 4.50
CA ILE A 28 -15.23 -5.20 3.95
C ILE A 28 -15.21 -5.22 2.42
N PHE A 29 -16.02 -6.06 1.79
CA PHE A 29 -16.11 -6.11 0.33
C PHE A 29 -16.76 -4.86 -0.26
N GLY A 30 -17.75 -4.27 0.42
CA GLY A 30 -18.32 -2.97 0.03
C GLY A 30 -17.28 -1.85 0.12
N ARG A 31 -16.53 -1.80 1.22
CA ARG A 31 -15.43 -0.85 1.41
C ARG A 31 -14.29 -1.07 0.43
N ALA A 32 -13.95 -2.30 0.10
CA ALA A 32 -12.96 -2.60 -0.93
C ALA A 32 -13.39 -2.07 -2.31
N ALA A 33 -14.69 -2.12 -2.62
CA ALA A 33 -15.23 -1.51 -3.85
C ALA A 33 -15.11 0.02 -3.82
N GLU A 34 -15.43 0.64 -2.68
CA GLU A 34 -15.22 2.07 -2.47
C GLU A 34 -13.73 2.43 -2.60
N LEU A 35 -12.83 1.67 -1.97
CA LEU A 35 -11.37 1.87 -2.10
C LEU A 35 -10.91 1.75 -3.55
N SER A 36 -11.43 0.82 -4.33
CA SER A 36 -11.05 0.66 -5.74
C SER A 36 -11.33 1.91 -6.56
N TYR A 37 -12.44 2.59 -6.28
CA TYR A 37 -12.79 3.88 -6.89
C TYR A 37 -11.79 4.98 -6.48
N TYR A 38 -11.52 5.13 -5.18
CA TYR A 38 -10.56 6.12 -4.69
C TYR A 38 -9.13 5.84 -5.20
N PHE A 39 -8.72 4.59 -5.27
CA PHE A 39 -7.42 4.20 -5.81
C PHE A 39 -7.31 4.52 -7.30
N LEU A 40 -8.37 4.27 -8.07
CA LEU A 40 -8.38 4.63 -9.49
C LEU A 40 -8.23 6.14 -9.67
N LEU A 41 -8.96 6.94 -8.90
CA LEU A 41 -8.86 8.40 -8.96
C LEU A 41 -7.49 8.92 -8.49
N ALA A 42 -6.92 8.29 -7.46
CA ALA A 42 -5.62 8.65 -6.92
C ALA A 42 -4.45 8.17 -7.80
N LEU A 43 -4.68 7.17 -8.64
CA LEU A 43 -3.63 6.55 -9.46
C LEU A 43 -2.95 7.56 -10.38
N PHE A 44 -3.71 8.38 -11.09
CA PHE A 44 -3.15 9.35 -12.02
C PHE A 44 -2.30 10.42 -11.32
N PRO A 45 -2.78 11.12 -10.28
CA PRO A 45 -1.96 12.02 -9.49
C PRO A 45 -0.74 11.33 -8.87
N PHE A 46 -0.90 10.09 -8.41
CA PHE A 46 0.19 9.32 -7.83
C PHE A 46 1.28 9.00 -8.86
N LEU A 47 0.92 8.60 -10.06
CA LEU A 47 1.86 8.35 -11.15
C LEU A 47 2.59 9.63 -11.57
N ILE A 48 1.89 10.77 -11.63
CA ILE A 48 2.50 12.08 -11.88
C ILE A 48 3.51 12.42 -10.79
N PHE A 49 3.13 12.22 -9.52
CA PHE A 49 4.02 12.43 -8.39
C PHE A 49 5.26 11.54 -8.46
N LEU A 50 5.09 10.22 -8.62
CA LEU A 50 6.18 9.26 -8.74
C LEU A 50 7.15 9.60 -9.86
N THR A 51 6.61 9.85 -11.05
CA THR A 51 7.45 10.15 -12.22
C THR A 51 8.18 11.49 -12.08
N SER A 52 7.56 12.48 -11.41
CA SER A 52 8.20 13.75 -11.10
C SER A 52 9.34 13.57 -10.09
N VAL A 53 9.16 12.78 -9.05
CA VAL A 53 10.20 12.47 -8.06
C VAL A 53 11.36 11.72 -8.71
N ILE A 54 11.07 10.69 -9.52
CA ILE A 54 12.07 9.94 -10.28
C ILE A 54 12.83 10.90 -11.25
N GLY A 55 12.10 11.78 -11.93
CA GLY A 55 12.70 12.77 -12.82
C GLY A 55 13.67 13.74 -12.13
N VAL A 56 13.34 14.15 -10.91
CA VAL A 56 14.22 14.99 -10.08
C VAL A 56 15.45 14.21 -9.59
N MET A 57 15.27 12.94 -9.18
CA MET A 57 16.35 12.10 -8.64
C MET A 57 17.36 11.66 -9.72
N LEU A 58 16.89 11.32 -10.92
CA LEU A 58 17.74 10.82 -12.01
C LEU A 58 18.35 11.94 -12.86
N GLY A 59 17.94 13.19 -12.65
CA GLY A 59 18.41 14.31 -13.44
C GLY A 59 18.12 14.16 -14.95
N SER A 60 18.98 14.75 -15.78
CA SER A 60 18.85 14.71 -17.25
C SER A 60 19.47 13.47 -17.90
N GLU A 61 19.89 12.46 -17.12
CA GLU A 61 20.48 11.23 -17.64
C GLU A 61 19.47 10.45 -18.50
N THR A 62 19.66 10.53 -19.80
CA THR A 62 18.69 10.12 -20.83
C THR A 62 18.48 8.61 -20.89
N SER A 63 19.50 7.81 -20.56
CA SER A 63 19.49 6.36 -20.71
C SER A 63 18.61 5.65 -19.66
N THR A 64 18.75 5.98 -18.39
CA THR A 64 17.95 5.39 -17.30
C THR A 64 16.48 5.79 -17.41
N ARG A 65 16.22 7.02 -17.84
CA ARG A 65 14.88 7.53 -18.12
C ARG A 65 14.22 6.76 -19.26
N GLN A 66 14.93 6.47 -20.34
CA GLN A 66 14.44 5.70 -21.47
C GLN A 66 14.11 4.26 -21.04
N THR A 67 14.99 3.59 -20.31
CA THR A 67 14.76 2.24 -19.81
C THR A 67 13.52 2.17 -18.90
N LEU A 68 13.33 3.16 -18.03
CA LEU A 68 12.14 3.26 -17.18
C LEU A 68 10.87 3.44 -18.04
N PHE A 69 10.90 4.32 -19.03
CA PHE A 69 9.77 4.51 -19.95
C PHE A 69 9.44 3.26 -20.75
N GLU A 70 10.44 2.54 -21.25
CA GLU A 70 10.22 1.28 -21.95
C GLU A 70 9.59 0.22 -21.04
N TYR A 71 10.01 0.16 -19.78
CA TYR A 71 9.41 -0.75 -18.80
C TYR A 71 7.96 -0.37 -18.48
N LEU A 72 7.70 0.91 -18.22
CA LEU A 72 6.34 1.42 -17.96
C LEU A 72 5.42 1.20 -19.18
N ALA A 73 5.93 1.40 -20.39
CA ALA A 73 5.16 1.15 -21.62
C ALA A 73 4.75 -0.31 -21.80
N ARG A 74 5.53 -1.26 -21.24
CA ARG A 74 5.21 -2.70 -21.29
C ARG A 74 4.19 -3.14 -20.25
N VAL A 75 4.13 -2.42 -19.12
CA VAL A 75 3.31 -2.81 -17.95
C VAL A 75 1.99 -2.05 -17.90
N MET A 76 1.95 -0.86 -18.50
CA MET A 76 0.81 0.06 -18.40
C MET A 76 -0.01 0.10 -19.69
N PRO A 77 -1.34 0.37 -19.59
CA PRO A 77 -2.16 0.71 -20.75
C PRO A 77 -1.59 1.91 -21.50
N SER A 78 -1.69 1.90 -22.84
CA SER A 78 -1.11 2.93 -23.72
C SER A 78 -1.61 4.35 -23.39
N SER A 79 -2.87 4.48 -22.98
CA SER A 79 -3.47 5.76 -22.57
C SER A 79 -2.84 6.33 -21.29
N ALA A 80 -2.61 5.48 -20.29
CA ALA A 80 -1.95 5.88 -19.04
C ALA A 80 -0.47 6.25 -19.31
N PHE A 81 0.22 5.47 -20.13
CA PHE A 81 1.59 5.76 -20.54
C PHE A 81 1.72 7.09 -21.28
N GLN A 82 0.81 7.38 -22.23
CA GLN A 82 0.81 8.66 -22.95
C GLN A 82 0.61 9.84 -22.00
N LEU A 83 -0.32 9.73 -21.04
CA LEU A 83 -0.56 10.78 -20.03
C LEU A 83 0.71 11.06 -19.23
N ILE A 84 1.37 10.01 -18.74
CA ILE A 84 2.63 10.15 -18.00
C ILE A 84 3.70 10.81 -18.87
N ARG A 85 3.87 10.36 -20.11
CA ARG A 85 4.85 10.91 -21.04
C ARG A 85 4.61 12.39 -21.32
N THR A 86 3.36 12.78 -21.58
CA THR A 86 2.97 14.18 -21.84
C THR A 86 3.25 15.03 -20.60
N THR A 87 2.81 14.58 -19.43
CA THR A 87 3.03 15.31 -18.17
C THR A 87 4.51 15.47 -17.85
N MET A 88 5.33 14.43 -18.06
CA MET A 88 6.78 14.54 -17.85
C MET A 88 7.45 15.46 -18.85
N THR A 89 6.97 15.52 -20.09
CA THR A 89 7.50 16.46 -21.09
C THR A 89 7.14 17.89 -20.69
N GLU A 90 5.90 18.13 -20.27
CA GLU A 90 5.46 19.43 -19.77
C GLU A 90 6.22 19.88 -18.52
N VAL A 91 6.44 18.98 -17.55
CA VAL A 91 7.24 19.23 -16.35
C VAL A 91 8.69 19.56 -16.71
N SER A 92 9.30 18.84 -17.66
CA SER A 92 10.69 19.07 -18.06
C SER A 92 10.89 20.33 -18.91
N THR A 93 9.84 20.79 -19.62
CA THR A 93 9.88 22.03 -20.42
C THR A 93 9.43 23.27 -19.64
N ALA A 94 8.79 23.10 -18.49
CA ALA A 94 8.37 24.18 -17.61
C ALA A 94 9.60 24.86 -16.98
N SER A 95 10.08 25.92 -17.60
CA SER A 95 11.26 26.70 -17.22
C SER A 95 11.04 27.53 -15.93
N GLY A 96 10.82 26.87 -14.80
CA GLY A 96 10.71 27.57 -13.52
C GLY A 96 10.52 26.59 -12.36
N GLY A 97 11.52 26.44 -11.51
CA GLY A 97 11.51 25.51 -10.38
C GLY A 97 10.26 25.61 -9.47
N GLY A 98 9.65 26.81 -9.38
CA GLY A 98 8.44 27.01 -8.58
C GLY A 98 7.18 26.32 -9.15
N LYS A 99 7.03 26.25 -10.47
CA LYS A 99 5.86 25.59 -11.11
C LYS A 99 5.94 24.07 -10.98
N ILE A 100 7.13 23.52 -11.11
CA ILE A 100 7.39 22.06 -10.92
C ILE A 100 7.08 21.68 -9.48
N SER A 101 7.56 22.43 -8.50
CA SER A 101 7.31 22.17 -7.08
C SER A 101 5.84 22.23 -6.73
N PHE A 102 5.10 23.20 -7.25
CA PHE A 102 3.65 23.29 -7.03
C PHE A 102 2.89 22.09 -7.64
N GLY A 103 3.26 21.69 -8.87
CA GLY A 103 2.66 20.53 -9.53
C GLY A 103 2.88 19.22 -8.75
N ILE A 104 4.09 19.02 -8.24
CA ILE A 104 4.43 17.85 -7.40
C ILE A 104 3.62 17.86 -6.09
N LEU A 105 3.51 19.00 -5.42
CA LEU A 105 2.73 19.12 -4.19
C LEU A 105 1.24 18.89 -4.44
N ALA A 106 0.70 19.43 -5.51
CA ALA A 106 -0.70 19.21 -5.91
C ALA A 106 -0.98 17.73 -6.23
N ALA A 107 -0.05 17.06 -6.95
CA ALA A 107 -0.16 15.65 -7.25
C ALA A 107 -0.07 14.78 -5.98
N LEU A 108 0.84 15.09 -5.06
CA LEU A 108 0.94 14.42 -3.76
C LEU A 108 -0.33 14.59 -2.93
N TRP A 109 -0.85 15.83 -2.89
CA TRP A 109 -2.12 16.11 -2.21
C TRP A 109 -3.26 15.28 -2.78
N ALA A 110 -3.41 15.23 -4.09
CA ALA A 110 -4.45 14.45 -4.76
C ALA A 110 -4.27 12.94 -4.56
N ALA A 111 -3.02 12.42 -4.67
CA ALA A 111 -2.69 11.02 -4.46
C ALA A 111 -3.01 10.57 -3.02
N SER A 112 -2.80 11.44 -2.03
CA SER A 112 -3.08 11.12 -0.63
C SER A 112 -4.59 10.92 -0.31
N ASN A 113 -5.51 11.21 -1.24
CA ASN A 113 -6.93 10.87 -1.08
C ASN A 113 -7.14 9.36 -0.98
N GLY A 114 -6.40 8.56 -1.76
CA GLY A 114 -6.44 7.10 -1.64
C GLY A 114 -6.03 6.62 -0.24
N MET A 115 -5.00 7.24 0.35
CA MET A 115 -4.57 6.92 1.71
C MET A 115 -5.59 7.37 2.77
N THR A 116 -6.27 8.51 2.57
CA THR A 116 -7.36 8.93 3.45
C THR A 116 -8.52 7.91 3.43
N ALA A 117 -8.84 7.37 2.27
CA ALA A 117 -9.87 6.33 2.15
C ALA A 117 -9.45 5.02 2.85
N ILE A 118 -8.18 4.60 2.72
CA ILE A 118 -7.63 3.46 3.50
C ILE A 118 -7.77 3.73 5.00
N THR A 119 -7.39 4.92 5.47
CA THR A 119 -7.49 5.31 6.88
C THR A 119 -8.91 5.16 7.41
N GLY A 120 -9.90 5.70 6.70
CA GLY A 120 -11.31 5.58 7.09
C GLY A 120 -11.81 4.13 7.11
N SER A 121 -11.39 3.32 6.14
CA SER A 121 -11.78 1.90 6.10
C SER A 121 -11.09 1.08 7.20
N LEU A 122 -9.82 1.36 7.51
CA LEU A 122 -9.11 0.68 8.60
C LEU A 122 -9.62 1.14 9.97
N ASN A 123 -9.97 2.41 10.15
CA ASN A 123 -10.63 2.83 11.40
C ASN A 123 -11.88 1.99 11.67
N LYS A 124 -12.68 1.71 10.64
CA LYS A 124 -13.84 0.85 10.78
C LYS A 124 -13.47 -0.60 11.12
N ALA A 125 -12.48 -1.17 10.42
CA ALA A 125 -11.97 -2.52 10.69
C ALA A 125 -11.39 -2.70 12.11
N TYR A 126 -10.97 -1.60 12.75
CA TYR A 126 -10.48 -1.56 14.13
C TYR A 126 -11.56 -1.07 15.12
N ASP A 127 -12.82 -0.94 14.70
CA ASP A 127 -13.92 -0.40 15.51
C ASP A 127 -13.61 0.99 16.12
N LEU A 128 -12.86 1.84 15.39
CA LEU A 128 -12.42 3.16 15.84
C LEU A 128 -13.21 4.28 15.17
N GLU A 129 -13.51 5.33 15.94
CA GLU A 129 -13.97 6.60 15.41
C GLU A 129 -12.76 7.53 15.17
N GLU A 130 -12.75 8.22 14.04
CA GLU A 130 -11.68 9.19 13.73
C GLU A 130 -11.78 10.39 14.65
N THR A 131 -10.80 10.58 15.53
CA THR A 131 -10.76 11.68 16.50
C THR A 131 -9.73 12.74 16.15
N ARG A 132 -8.87 12.48 15.17
CA ARG A 132 -7.86 13.42 14.70
C ARG A 132 -8.53 14.58 13.98
N ALA A 133 -8.10 15.82 14.26
CA ALA A 133 -8.50 16.97 13.49
C ALA A 133 -8.20 16.75 11.99
N TRP A 134 -9.06 17.22 11.09
CA TRP A 134 -8.96 17.03 9.64
C TRP A 134 -7.53 17.22 9.09
N TRP A 135 -6.82 18.26 9.53
CA TRP A 135 -5.47 18.54 9.05
C TRP A 135 -4.44 17.50 9.54
N LYS A 136 -4.63 16.90 10.73
CA LYS A 136 -3.76 15.81 11.24
C LYS A 136 -3.99 14.53 10.45
N GLN A 137 -5.25 14.15 10.22
CA GLN A 137 -5.59 13.02 9.35
C GLN A 137 -4.98 13.20 7.97
N ARG A 138 -5.07 14.42 7.41
CA ARG A 138 -4.48 14.75 6.11
C ARG A 138 -2.96 14.63 6.11
N LEU A 139 -2.30 15.10 7.17
CA LEU A 139 -0.86 14.99 7.33
C LEU A 139 -0.40 13.53 7.38
N VAL A 140 -1.10 12.67 8.13
CA VAL A 140 -0.85 11.22 8.16
C VAL A 140 -0.98 10.61 6.76
N ALA A 141 -2.06 10.93 6.04
CA ALA A 141 -2.27 10.43 4.68
C ALA A 141 -1.15 10.86 3.72
N ILE A 142 -0.72 12.12 3.76
CA ILE A 142 0.39 12.63 2.94
C ILE A 142 1.70 11.93 3.31
N THR A 143 2.01 11.82 4.60
CA THR A 143 3.25 11.19 5.10
C THR A 143 3.30 9.71 4.70
N LEU A 144 2.21 8.98 4.85
CA LEU A 144 2.12 7.59 4.40
C LEU A 144 2.27 7.48 2.89
N THR A 145 1.61 8.34 2.12
CA THR A 145 1.76 8.36 0.66
C THR A 145 3.22 8.59 0.25
N MET A 146 3.93 9.50 0.92
CA MET A 146 5.35 9.71 0.68
C MET A 146 6.19 8.48 1.04
N ALA A 147 5.98 7.91 2.22
CA ALA A 147 6.71 6.72 2.67
C ALA A 147 6.50 5.52 1.74
N LEU A 148 5.25 5.27 1.34
CA LEU A 148 4.93 4.22 0.36
C LEU A 148 5.56 4.51 -1.01
N SER A 149 5.57 5.77 -1.45
CA SER A 149 6.22 6.16 -2.70
C SER A 149 7.72 5.83 -2.67
N VAL A 150 8.41 6.11 -1.57
CA VAL A 150 9.83 5.76 -1.40
C VAL A 150 10.02 4.24 -1.48
N LEU A 151 9.18 3.45 -0.81
CA LEU A 151 9.27 1.98 -0.86
C LEU A 151 8.99 1.44 -2.26
N ILE A 152 8.00 1.99 -2.97
CA ILE A 152 7.67 1.61 -4.34
C ILE A 152 8.80 1.96 -5.29
N ILE A 153 9.34 3.19 -5.22
CA ILE A 153 10.47 3.63 -6.06
C ILE A 153 11.69 2.75 -5.79
N SER A 154 12.02 2.50 -4.52
CA SER A 154 13.15 1.64 -4.15
C SER A 154 12.97 0.22 -4.70
N SER A 155 11.78 -0.35 -4.59
CA SER A 155 11.45 -1.67 -5.13
C SER A 155 11.56 -1.70 -6.66
N LEU A 156 11.07 -0.66 -7.35
CA LEU A 156 11.19 -0.54 -8.80
C LEU A 156 12.64 -0.44 -9.25
N ILE A 157 13.45 0.37 -8.56
CA ILE A 157 14.89 0.49 -8.84
C ILE A 157 15.58 -0.86 -8.65
N LEU A 158 15.28 -1.59 -7.56
CA LEU A 158 15.84 -2.92 -7.32
C LEU A 158 15.46 -3.92 -8.41
N VAL A 159 14.20 -3.90 -8.87
CA VAL A 159 13.74 -4.83 -9.91
C VAL A 159 14.32 -4.48 -11.29
N VAL A 160 14.35 -3.19 -11.65
CA VAL A 160 14.75 -2.73 -13.00
C VAL A 160 16.27 -2.63 -13.14
N ALA A 161 16.92 -2.01 -12.16
CA ALA A 161 18.35 -1.69 -12.19
C ALA A 161 19.19 -2.60 -11.28
N GLY A 162 18.58 -3.56 -10.56
CA GLY A 162 19.28 -4.38 -9.57
C GLY A 162 20.45 -5.17 -10.12
N GLY A 163 20.35 -5.66 -11.36
CA GLY A 163 21.46 -6.34 -12.04
C GLY A 163 22.65 -5.41 -12.29
N TRP A 164 22.38 -4.23 -12.83
CA TRP A 164 23.42 -3.20 -13.06
C TRP A 164 24.04 -2.72 -11.75
N ILE A 165 23.23 -2.49 -10.71
CA ILE A 165 23.71 -2.11 -9.38
C ILE A 165 24.63 -3.19 -8.83
N ALA A 166 24.28 -4.46 -8.97
CA ALA A 166 25.10 -5.57 -8.50
C ALA A 166 26.45 -5.69 -9.23
N GLU A 167 26.45 -5.50 -10.55
CA GLU A 167 27.68 -5.49 -11.35
C GLU A 167 28.58 -4.30 -10.98
N TRP A 168 27.98 -3.12 -10.80
CA TRP A 168 28.70 -1.92 -10.37
C TRP A 168 29.32 -2.10 -8.96
N LEU A 169 28.56 -2.64 -7.99
CA LEU A 169 29.05 -2.93 -6.65
C LEU A 169 30.16 -3.98 -6.67
N ALA A 170 30.00 -5.04 -7.47
CA ALA A 170 31.02 -6.09 -7.60
C ALA A 170 32.34 -5.54 -8.15
N ALA A 171 32.27 -4.64 -9.14
CA ALA A 171 33.45 -4.01 -9.71
C ALA A 171 34.17 -3.04 -8.74
N HIS A 172 33.40 -2.23 -7.97
CA HIS A 172 33.98 -1.22 -7.08
C HIS A 172 34.47 -1.78 -5.74
N PHE A 173 33.85 -2.83 -5.23
CA PHE A 173 34.17 -3.43 -3.94
C PHE A 173 34.90 -4.78 -4.06
N ALA A 174 35.30 -5.19 -5.26
CA ALA A 174 35.99 -6.45 -5.55
C ALA A 174 35.26 -7.69 -4.99
N LEU A 175 33.90 -7.70 -5.07
CA LEU A 175 33.06 -8.75 -4.50
C LEU A 175 33.05 -10.06 -5.33
N GLY A 176 33.80 -10.10 -6.42
CA GLY A 176 33.89 -11.26 -7.30
C GLY A 176 32.67 -11.46 -8.21
N SER A 177 32.79 -12.37 -9.18
CA SER A 177 31.76 -12.66 -10.20
C SER A 177 30.53 -13.38 -9.65
N THR A 178 30.59 -13.95 -8.47
CA THR A 178 29.48 -14.64 -7.81
C THR A 178 28.45 -13.69 -7.20
N PHE A 179 28.85 -12.46 -6.86
CA PHE A 179 27.98 -11.47 -6.23
C PHE A 179 26.77 -11.09 -7.12
N PRO A 180 26.91 -10.75 -8.41
CA PRO A 180 25.76 -10.46 -9.26
C PRO A 180 24.78 -11.63 -9.41
N ALA A 181 25.27 -12.87 -9.39
CA ALA A 181 24.42 -14.05 -9.42
C ALA A 181 23.62 -14.23 -8.13
N ALA A 182 24.27 -14.05 -6.96
CA ALA A 182 23.61 -14.07 -5.66
C ALA A 182 22.58 -12.92 -5.52
N TRP A 183 22.93 -11.74 -6.02
CA TRP A 183 22.05 -10.57 -5.97
C TRP A 183 20.71 -10.79 -6.70
N LYS A 184 20.72 -11.46 -7.86
CA LYS A 184 19.49 -11.82 -8.61
C LYS A 184 18.49 -12.63 -7.77
N ILE A 185 18.97 -13.33 -6.74
CA ILE A 185 18.11 -14.06 -5.80
C ILE A 185 17.75 -13.18 -4.61
N ILE A 186 18.73 -12.48 -4.02
CA ILE A 186 18.56 -11.67 -2.80
C ILE A 186 17.63 -10.46 -3.03
N GLN A 187 17.61 -9.89 -4.22
CA GLN A 187 16.74 -8.74 -4.52
C GLN A 187 15.25 -9.04 -4.27
N TRP A 188 14.76 -10.27 -4.51
CA TRP A 188 13.36 -10.61 -4.32
C TRP A 188 12.91 -10.63 -2.86
N PRO A 189 13.64 -11.24 -1.92
CA PRO A 189 13.40 -11.06 -0.49
C PRO A 189 13.42 -9.60 -0.05
N VAL A 190 14.30 -8.75 -0.60
CA VAL A 190 14.34 -7.32 -0.26
C VAL A 190 13.09 -6.60 -0.76
N VAL A 191 12.65 -6.87 -1.99
CA VAL A 191 11.39 -6.33 -2.52
C VAL A 191 10.20 -6.79 -1.68
N LEU A 192 10.14 -8.08 -1.32
CA LEU A 192 9.10 -8.61 -0.45
C LEU A 192 9.10 -7.91 0.92
N PHE A 193 10.28 -7.66 1.49
CA PHE A 193 10.42 -6.91 2.73
C PHE A 193 9.88 -5.48 2.59
N CYS A 194 10.16 -4.78 1.49
CA CYS A 194 9.58 -3.45 1.22
C CYS A 194 8.05 -3.49 1.15
N ILE A 195 7.47 -4.51 0.53
CA ILE A 195 6.01 -4.69 0.47
C ILE A 195 5.44 -4.95 1.87
N MET A 196 6.07 -5.83 2.65
CA MET A 196 5.64 -6.11 4.03
C MET A 196 5.76 -4.87 4.92
N LEU A 197 6.82 -4.09 4.75
CA LEU A 197 7.00 -2.82 5.46
C LEU A 197 5.92 -1.82 5.06
N ALA A 198 5.51 -1.78 3.79
CA ALA A 198 4.42 -0.92 3.34
C ALA A 198 3.09 -1.26 4.05
N PHE A 199 2.74 -2.54 4.14
CA PHE A 199 1.56 -2.99 4.89
C PHE A 199 1.70 -2.69 6.39
N ALA A 200 2.87 -2.93 6.98
CA ALA A 200 3.13 -2.62 8.38
C ALA A 200 2.96 -1.12 8.68
N LEU A 201 3.47 -0.23 7.80
CA LEU A 201 3.30 1.22 7.93
C LEU A 201 1.83 1.62 7.85
N ILE A 202 1.07 1.04 6.90
CA ILE A 202 -0.36 1.30 6.76
C ILE A 202 -1.09 0.89 8.04
N TYR A 203 -0.90 -0.33 8.55
CA TYR A 203 -1.60 -0.81 9.74
C TYR A 203 -1.20 -0.11 11.02
N TYR A 204 0.01 0.44 11.06
CA TYR A 204 0.49 1.16 12.24
C TYR A 204 0.03 2.62 12.27
N PHE A 205 0.12 3.33 11.16
CA PHE A 205 -0.10 4.78 11.14
C PHE A 205 -1.46 5.20 10.60
N ALA A 206 -2.13 4.38 9.78
CA ALA A 206 -3.41 4.78 9.21
C ALA A 206 -4.54 4.78 10.23
N PRO A 207 -4.77 3.73 11.06
CA PRO A 207 -5.81 3.75 12.07
C PRO A 207 -5.54 4.81 13.15
N ASP A 208 -6.60 5.38 13.72
CA ASP A 208 -6.51 6.34 14.85
C ASP A 208 -6.34 5.62 16.18
N THR A 209 -5.27 4.84 16.28
CA THR A 209 -4.92 4.09 17.49
C THR A 209 -3.99 4.90 18.37
N ARG A 210 -4.20 4.94 19.67
CA ARG A 210 -3.40 5.78 20.59
C ARG A 210 -2.14 5.14 21.14
N GLU A 211 -2.13 3.83 21.34
CA GLU A 211 -1.03 3.10 22.01
C GLU A 211 -0.70 1.83 21.24
N GLN A 212 -0.39 1.97 19.96
CA GLN A 212 0.00 0.82 19.16
C GLN A 212 1.49 0.52 19.34
N LYS A 213 1.82 -0.70 19.78
CA LYS A 213 3.21 -1.15 19.80
C LYS A 213 3.68 -1.44 18.38
N TRP A 214 4.80 -0.84 17.99
CA TRP A 214 5.38 -1.09 16.69
C TRP A 214 5.80 -2.55 16.56
N SER A 215 5.25 -3.23 15.58
CA SER A 215 5.68 -4.56 15.16
C SER A 215 5.95 -4.55 13.66
N TRP A 216 7.20 -4.81 13.28
CA TRP A 216 7.64 -4.87 11.88
C TRP A 216 6.89 -5.92 11.05
N LEU A 217 6.40 -6.95 11.71
CA LEU A 217 5.75 -8.09 11.08
C LEU A 217 4.56 -8.52 11.92
N THR A 218 3.38 -8.05 11.54
CA THR A 218 2.14 -8.51 12.13
C THR A 218 1.57 -9.69 11.35
N PRO A 219 0.81 -10.59 11.98
CA PRO A 219 0.12 -11.67 11.27
C PRO A 219 -0.79 -11.15 10.16
N GLY A 220 -1.49 -10.02 10.39
CA GLY A 220 -2.31 -9.39 9.38
C GLY A 220 -1.51 -8.85 8.20
N ALA A 221 -0.30 -8.26 8.43
CA ALA A 221 0.57 -7.83 7.33
C ALA A 221 1.03 -9.04 6.50
N ALA A 222 1.46 -10.13 7.15
CA ALA A 222 1.89 -11.34 6.46
C ALA A 222 0.76 -11.95 5.60
N ILE A 223 -0.44 -12.09 6.17
CA ILE A 223 -1.59 -12.66 5.47
C ILE A 223 -2.11 -11.69 4.39
N GLY A 224 -2.18 -10.39 4.67
CA GLY A 224 -2.57 -9.37 3.70
C GLY A 224 -1.65 -9.36 2.46
N VAL A 225 -0.33 -9.42 2.67
CA VAL A 225 0.64 -9.53 1.57
C VAL A 225 0.49 -10.87 0.83
N ALA A 226 0.29 -11.99 1.54
CA ALA A 226 0.06 -13.29 0.91
C ALA A 226 -1.22 -13.28 0.05
N LEU A 227 -2.32 -12.70 0.54
CA LEU A 227 -3.56 -12.52 -0.21
C LEU A 227 -3.35 -11.63 -1.44
N TRP A 228 -2.63 -10.52 -1.28
CA TRP A 228 -2.31 -9.62 -2.39
C TRP A 228 -1.47 -10.30 -3.47
N LEU A 229 -0.47 -11.10 -3.09
CA LEU A 229 0.33 -11.89 -4.03
C LEU A 229 -0.52 -12.93 -4.75
N LEU A 230 -1.39 -13.66 -4.02
CA LEU A 230 -2.30 -14.64 -4.62
C LEU A 230 -3.23 -13.99 -5.64
N VAL A 231 -3.83 -12.85 -5.30
CA VAL A 231 -4.65 -12.04 -6.20
C VAL A 231 -3.86 -11.63 -7.44
N SER A 232 -2.65 -11.08 -7.25
CA SER A 232 -1.82 -10.58 -8.36
C SER A 232 -1.40 -11.71 -9.30
N ILE A 233 -1.03 -12.88 -8.75
CA ILE A 233 -0.73 -14.09 -9.55
C ILE A 233 -1.99 -14.58 -10.25
N GLY A 234 -3.11 -14.67 -9.55
CA GLY A 234 -4.41 -15.08 -10.11
C GLY A 234 -4.84 -14.17 -11.27
N PHE A 235 -4.67 -12.85 -11.11
CA PHE A 235 -4.91 -11.88 -12.18
C PHE A 235 -3.99 -12.09 -13.39
N ARG A 236 -2.71 -12.34 -13.16
CA ARG A 236 -1.78 -12.65 -14.25
C ARG A 236 -2.21 -13.88 -15.03
N VAL A 237 -2.61 -14.93 -14.32
CA VAL A 237 -3.13 -16.18 -14.94
C VAL A 237 -4.44 -15.87 -15.69
N TYR A 238 -5.38 -15.15 -15.06
CA TYR A 238 -6.64 -14.75 -15.70
C TYR A 238 -6.42 -14.00 -17.01
N LEU A 239 -5.53 -13.00 -17.03
CA LEU A 239 -5.23 -12.21 -18.21
C LEU A 239 -4.63 -13.04 -19.36
N ASN A 240 -3.85 -14.09 -19.06
CA ASN A 240 -3.32 -14.99 -20.08
C ASN A 240 -4.40 -15.83 -20.79
N PHE A 241 -5.51 -16.13 -20.10
CA PHE A 241 -6.62 -16.90 -20.67
C PHE A 241 -7.70 -16.03 -21.32
N PHE A 242 -7.83 -14.79 -20.93
CA PHE A 242 -8.90 -13.86 -21.34
C PHE A 242 -8.39 -12.71 -22.22
N ASP A 243 -7.43 -12.98 -23.10
CA ASP A 243 -6.87 -12.00 -24.04
C ASP A 243 -7.95 -11.39 -24.98
N SER A 244 -9.09 -12.09 -25.17
CA SER A 244 -10.23 -11.63 -25.95
C SER A 244 -11.06 -10.51 -25.32
N TYR A 245 -10.90 -10.21 -24.02
CA TYR A 245 -11.68 -9.17 -23.35
C TYR A 245 -11.36 -7.76 -23.88
N SER A 246 -10.08 -7.53 -24.21
CA SER A 246 -9.63 -6.28 -24.85
C SER A 246 -10.14 -6.14 -26.28
N ALA A 247 -10.37 -7.23 -26.99
CA ALA A 247 -10.91 -7.22 -28.35
C ALA A 247 -12.40 -6.78 -28.38
N THR A 248 -13.16 -7.11 -27.32
CA THR A 248 -14.60 -6.78 -27.26
C THR A 248 -14.86 -5.41 -26.65
N TYR A 249 -14.13 -5.03 -25.60
CA TYR A 249 -14.37 -3.82 -24.81
C TYR A 249 -13.30 -2.72 -24.98
N GLY A 250 -12.24 -2.98 -25.75
CA GLY A 250 -11.18 -2.02 -26.01
C GLY A 250 -10.53 -1.47 -24.72
N SER A 251 -10.34 -0.15 -24.67
CA SER A 251 -9.76 0.53 -23.50
C SER A 251 -10.62 0.43 -22.23
N LEU A 252 -11.95 0.27 -22.36
CA LEU A 252 -12.84 0.11 -21.22
C LEU A 252 -12.59 -1.20 -20.47
N GLY A 253 -12.25 -2.28 -21.20
CA GLY A 253 -11.86 -3.56 -20.60
C GLY A 253 -10.65 -3.44 -19.71
N ALA A 254 -9.64 -2.67 -20.10
CA ALA A 254 -8.45 -2.43 -19.29
C ALA A 254 -8.78 -1.69 -17.97
N VAL A 255 -9.67 -0.70 -18.01
CA VAL A 255 -10.11 0.01 -16.80
C VAL A 255 -10.88 -0.90 -15.85
N ILE A 256 -11.79 -1.75 -16.37
CA ILE A 256 -12.56 -2.70 -15.56
C ILE A 256 -11.61 -3.71 -14.89
N ILE A 257 -10.65 -4.26 -15.63
CA ILE A 257 -9.65 -5.18 -15.11
C ILE A 257 -8.81 -4.52 -14.01
N LEU A 258 -8.37 -3.28 -14.24
CA LEU A 258 -7.62 -2.51 -13.24
C LEU A 258 -8.45 -2.26 -11.99
N MET A 259 -9.71 -1.83 -12.12
CA MET A 259 -10.61 -1.63 -10.98
C MET A 259 -10.82 -2.92 -10.19
N LEU A 260 -10.97 -4.05 -10.87
CA LEU A 260 -11.13 -5.34 -10.22
C LEU A 260 -9.86 -5.76 -9.46
N TRP A 261 -8.67 -5.50 -10.02
CA TRP A 261 -7.41 -5.72 -9.32
C TRP A 261 -7.26 -4.81 -8.10
N LEU A 262 -7.62 -3.52 -8.23
CA LEU A 262 -7.63 -2.56 -7.12
C LEU A 262 -8.65 -2.95 -6.03
N TYR A 263 -9.81 -3.47 -6.42
CA TYR A 263 -10.82 -4.01 -5.51
C TYR A 263 -10.25 -5.15 -4.65
N PHE A 264 -9.66 -6.15 -5.26
CA PHE A 264 -9.05 -7.25 -4.50
C PHE A 264 -7.81 -6.83 -3.72
N THR A 265 -7.07 -5.82 -4.20
CA THR A 265 -5.98 -5.21 -3.43
C THR A 265 -6.51 -4.53 -2.17
N GLY A 266 -7.58 -3.75 -2.28
CA GLY A 266 -8.27 -3.14 -1.15
C GLY A 266 -8.79 -4.19 -0.17
N ALA A 267 -9.44 -5.26 -0.67
CA ALA A 267 -9.90 -6.37 0.16
C ALA A 267 -8.74 -7.05 0.91
N ALA A 268 -7.60 -7.31 0.26
CA ALA A 268 -6.43 -7.90 0.91
C ALA A 268 -5.86 -7.02 2.04
N VAL A 269 -5.81 -5.70 1.82
CA VAL A 269 -5.40 -4.73 2.84
C VAL A 269 -6.37 -4.73 4.02
N LEU A 270 -7.69 -4.67 3.77
CA LEU A 270 -8.68 -4.60 4.83
C LEU A 270 -8.77 -5.90 5.62
N ILE A 271 -8.76 -7.07 4.96
CA ILE A 271 -8.75 -8.38 5.64
C ILE A 271 -7.50 -8.52 6.53
N GLY A 272 -6.34 -8.03 6.08
CA GLY A 272 -5.15 -8.00 6.93
C GLY A 272 -5.32 -7.09 8.16
N GLY A 273 -6.01 -5.96 8.01
CA GLY A 273 -6.40 -5.09 9.12
C GLY A 273 -7.30 -5.79 10.13
N GLU A 274 -8.36 -6.46 9.64
CA GLU A 274 -9.28 -7.25 10.47
C GLU A 274 -8.57 -8.35 11.27
N ILE A 275 -7.61 -9.04 10.64
CA ILE A 275 -6.81 -10.05 11.33
C ILE A 275 -6.04 -9.43 12.50
N ASN A 276 -5.41 -8.27 12.30
CA ASN A 276 -4.70 -7.60 13.38
C ASN A 276 -5.65 -7.13 14.48
N SER A 277 -6.79 -6.53 14.10
CA SER A 277 -7.83 -6.08 15.04
C SER A 277 -8.34 -7.21 15.90
N GLU A 278 -8.74 -8.34 15.30
CA GLU A 278 -9.26 -9.50 16.03
C GLU A 278 -8.22 -10.17 16.95
N ILE A 279 -6.94 -10.13 16.58
CA ILE A 279 -5.87 -10.60 17.48
C ILE A 279 -5.72 -9.67 18.68
N GLU A 280 -5.83 -8.35 18.49
CA GLU A 280 -5.77 -7.38 19.59
C GLU A 280 -6.98 -7.51 20.51
N HIS A 281 -8.21 -7.61 19.96
CA HIS A 281 -9.43 -7.82 20.75
C HIS A 281 -9.36 -9.10 21.57
N ALA A 282 -8.89 -10.19 20.97
CA ALA A 282 -8.72 -11.45 21.68
C ALA A 282 -7.68 -11.37 22.79
N ALA A 283 -6.60 -10.63 22.61
CA ALA A 283 -5.60 -10.41 23.65
C ALA A 283 -6.18 -9.59 24.81
N ALA A 284 -7.01 -8.59 24.54
CA ALA A 284 -7.72 -7.81 25.55
C ALA A 284 -8.69 -8.68 26.36
N GLU A 285 -9.48 -9.54 25.70
CA GLU A 285 -10.37 -10.50 26.36
C GLU A 285 -9.62 -11.43 27.34
N HIS A 286 -8.33 -11.69 27.10
CA HIS A 286 -7.48 -12.50 27.98
C HIS A 286 -6.71 -11.69 29.03
N GLY A 287 -7.03 -10.39 29.17
CA GLY A 287 -6.50 -9.52 30.22
C GLY A 287 -5.12 -8.98 29.96
N GLU A 288 -4.68 -8.90 28.70
CA GLU A 288 -3.44 -8.22 28.34
C GLU A 288 -3.62 -6.68 28.49
N PRO A 289 -2.89 -6.02 29.39
CA PRO A 289 -3.18 -4.63 29.80
C PRO A 289 -2.97 -3.59 28.70
N ASP A 290 -2.28 -3.97 27.63
CA ASP A 290 -1.93 -3.07 26.51
C ASP A 290 -2.70 -3.40 25.22
N ALA A 291 -3.62 -4.37 25.27
CA ALA A 291 -4.44 -4.75 24.13
C ALA A 291 -5.75 -3.97 24.13
N LYS A 292 -6.29 -3.68 22.96
CA LYS A 292 -7.49 -2.86 22.79
C LYS A 292 -8.75 -3.68 22.89
N GLU A 293 -9.72 -3.17 23.66
CA GLU A 293 -11.07 -3.71 23.69
C GLU A 293 -11.87 -3.26 22.47
N LYS A 294 -12.83 -4.09 22.05
CA LYS A 294 -13.75 -3.78 20.96
C LYS A 294 -14.56 -2.51 21.30
N GLY A 295 -14.53 -1.51 20.41
CA GLY A 295 -15.24 -0.26 20.61
C GLY A 295 -14.61 0.66 21.65
N GLU A 296 -13.31 0.51 21.98
CA GLU A 296 -12.61 1.40 22.89
C GLU A 296 -12.59 2.82 22.33
N LYS A 297 -13.33 3.70 23.01
CA LYS A 297 -13.44 5.11 22.64
C LYS A 297 -12.12 5.85 22.88
N ALA A 298 -11.89 6.87 22.07
CA ALA A 298 -10.75 7.77 22.22
C ALA A 298 -10.64 8.30 23.66
N PRO A 299 -9.42 8.36 24.30
CA PRO A 299 -9.27 8.88 25.64
C PRO A 299 -9.68 10.37 25.71
N GLY A 300 -10.74 10.66 26.40
CA GLY A 300 -11.40 11.96 26.57
C GLY A 300 -12.82 11.80 27.06
N GLU A 301 -13.51 10.77 26.66
CA GLU A 301 -14.77 10.34 27.26
C GLU A 301 -14.47 9.38 28.40
N LYS A 302 -14.22 9.91 29.58
CA LYS A 302 -14.33 9.12 30.81
C LYS A 302 -15.70 8.46 30.78
N HIS A 303 -15.76 7.16 31.05
CA HIS A 303 -16.98 6.45 31.38
C HIS A 303 -17.80 7.30 32.32
N GLY A 304 -18.80 8.00 31.82
CA GLY A 304 -19.88 8.52 32.60
C GLY A 304 -20.54 7.30 33.23
N ALA A 305 -20.29 7.11 34.50
CA ALA A 305 -20.83 6.06 35.31
C ALA A 305 -22.32 5.88 35.02
N VAL A 306 -22.68 4.77 34.38
CA VAL A 306 -23.95 4.15 34.63
C VAL A 306 -23.71 3.26 35.86
N GLN A 307 -23.54 3.91 37.00
CA GLN A 307 -23.84 3.32 38.31
C GLN A 307 -25.22 3.82 38.74
N ALA A 308 -26.09 2.85 38.89
CA ALA A 308 -27.24 2.85 39.82
C ALA A 308 -28.48 3.69 39.47
N ALA A 309 -29.54 3.07 39.10
CA ALA A 309 -30.75 3.03 39.92
C ALA A 309 -31.50 1.74 39.72
#